data_0f0555405af26414bdd6d78f0067bb7c
#
_entry.id   0f0555405af26414bdd6d78f0067bb7c
#
_cell.length_a   1.000
_cell.length_b   1.000
_cell.length_c   1.000
_cell.angle_alpha   90.00
_cell.angle_beta   90.00
_cell.angle_gamma   90.00
#
_symmetry.space_group_name_H-M   'P 1'
#
loop_
_entity.id
_entity.type
_entity.pdbx_description
1 polymer ?
#
loop_
_entity_poly.entity_id
_entity_poly.type
_entity_poly.pdbx_seq_one_letter_code
_entity_poly.pdbx_strand_id
1 'polypeptide(L)'
;MQQTYRYRNIIIKPHCMQFVINELHLLVLTSVGFVYAGIDDAVLSTLVFVLSLLLSLCLAYRMVYLCRMRYIISNEQLVFEHGVFHREVDYQELYRVVDFNESQTFMQQLFRLKTVSIYSGDRTTPRLDIIGVPMKENLVTTIRERVEISKRRRSIYEITNR
;
A
#
# COMPACT_ATOMS: atom_id res chain seq x y z
N MET A 1 -22.46 7.57 30.94
CA MET A 1 -21.95 6.21 30.55
C MET A 1 -21.34 6.30 29.17
N GLN A 2 -20.00 6.30 29.05
CA GLN A 2 -19.32 6.26 27.76
C GLN A 2 -19.41 4.81 27.26
N GLN A 3 -20.22 4.58 26.23
CA GLN A 3 -20.21 3.30 25.52
C GLN A 3 -18.85 3.15 24.84
N THR A 4 -18.03 2.27 25.40
CA THR A 4 -16.73 1.90 24.80
C THR A 4 -17.03 0.99 23.61
N TYR A 5 -17.27 1.58 22.43
CA TYR A 5 -17.35 0.83 21.18
C TYR A 5 -15.96 0.22 20.91
N ARG A 6 -15.83 -1.05 21.22
CA ARG A 6 -14.61 -1.82 20.93
C ARG A 6 -14.71 -2.39 19.52
N TYR A 7 -14.33 -1.59 18.53
CA TYR A 7 -14.23 -2.11 17.16
C TYR A 7 -13.10 -3.13 17.05
N ARG A 8 -13.36 -4.21 16.34
CA ARG A 8 -12.33 -5.20 16.00
C ARG A 8 -11.30 -4.55 15.07
N ASN A 9 -10.01 -4.84 15.29
CA ASN A 9 -8.95 -4.40 14.38
C ASN A 9 -9.20 -4.94 12.97
N ILE A 10 -9.10 -4.07 11.97
CA ILE A 10 -9.20 -4.43 10.55
C ILE A 10 -7.77 -4.53 10.03
N ILE A 11 -7.43 -5.68 9.45
CA ILE A 11 -6.11 -5.91 8.85
C ILE A 11 -6.30 -5.96 7.35
N ILE A 12 -5.64 -5.06 6.64
CA ILE A 12 -5.64 -4.96 5.19
C ILE A 12 -4.25 -5.32 4.68
N LYS A 13 -4.21 -6.13 3.64
CA LYS A 13 -2.98 -6.47 2.92
C LYS A 13 -3.15 -6.09 1.47
N PRO A 14 -2.12 -5.56 0.81
CA PRO A 14 -2.15 -5.32 -0.62
C PRO A 14 -2.47 -6.60 -1.39
N HIS A 15 -3.27 -6.47 -2.43
CA HIS A 15 -3.56 -7.60 -3.32
C HIS A 15 -2.33 -7.94 -4.16
N CYS A 16 -2.05 -9.25 -4.38
CA CYS A 16 -0.86 -9.69 -5.11
C CYS A 16 -0.74 -9.09 -6.53
N MET A 17 -1.87 -8.83 -7.20
CA MET A 17 -1.88 -8.17 -8.52
C MET A 17 -1.29 -6.76 -8.49
N GLN A 18 -1.24 -6.10 -7.34
CA GLN A 18 -0.58 -4.80 -7.21
C GLN A 18 0.91 -4.88 -7.51
N PHE A 19 1.56 -6.03 -7.22
CA PHE A 19 2.95 -6.27 -7.62
C PHE A 19 3.11 -6.23 -9.14
N VAL A 20 2.24 -6.95 -9.86
CA VAL A 20 2.28 -6.97 -11.33
C VAL A 20 2.07 -5.57 -11.90
N ILE A 21 1.14 -4.80 -11.33
CA ILE A 21 0.86 -3.43 -11.77
C ILE A 21 2.08 -2.52 -11.58
N ASN A 22 2.73 -2.61 -10.42
CA ASN A 22 3.88 -1.77 -10.08
C ASN A 22 5.12 -2.11 -10.89
N GLU A 23 5.36 -3.40 -11.11
CA GLU A 23 6.62 -3.91 -11.67
C GLU A 23 6.48 -4.42 -13.11
N LEU A 24 5.38 -4.12 -13.80
CA LEU A 24 5.08 -4.62 -15.14
C LEU A 24 6.22 -4.37 -16.12
N HIS A 25 6.80 -3.18 -16.12
CA HIS A 25 7.90 -2.81 -17.01
C HIS A 25 9.17 -3.64 -16.74
N LEU A 26 9.49 -3.90 -15.47
CA LEU A 26 10.65 -4.74 -15.11
C LEU A 26 10.38 -6.21 -15.40
N LEU A 27 9.14 -6.68 -15.23
CA LEU A 27 8.74 -8.05 -15.59
C LEU A 27 8.92 -8.29 -17.09
N VAL A 28 8.46 -7.35 -17.93
CA VAL A 28 8.63 -7.43 -19.38
C VAL A 28 10.10 -7.38 -19.75
N LEU A 29 10.87 -6.43 -19.20
CA LEU A 29 12.29 -6.30 -19.47
C LEU A 29 13.08 -7.57 -19.11
N THR A 30 12.81 -8.14 -17.94
CA THR A 30 13.45 -9.37 -17.47
C THR A 30 13.11 -10.56 -18.37
N SER A 31 11.82 -10.67 -18.78
CA SER A 31 11.37 -11.73 -19.68
C SER A 31 12.04 -11.65 -21.06
N VAL A 32 12.10 -10.45 -21.63
CA VAL A 32 12.79 -10.20 -22.92
C VAL A 32 14.29 -10.51 -22.80
N GLY A 33 14.92 -10.13 -21.68
CA GLY A 33 16.33 -10.42 -21.43
C GLY A 33 16.62 -11.93 -21.40
N PHE A 34 15.77 -12.73 -20.74
CA PHE A 34 15.94 -14.19 -20.76
C PHE A 34 15.74 -14.81 -22.13
N VAL A 35 14.73 -14.33 -22.90
CA VAL A 35 14.48 -14.78 -24.26
C VAL A 35 15.69 -14.47 -25.15
N TYR A 36 16.23 -13.25 -25.08
CA TYR A 36 17.43 -12.86 -25.84
C TYR A 36 18.66 -13.71 -25.46
N ALA A 37 18.87 -13.96 -24.18
CA ALA A 37 19.98 -14.76 -23.69
C ALA A 37 19.93 -16.24 -24.13
N GLY A 38 18.74 -16.73 -24.49
CA GLY A 38 18.53 -18.09 -25.01
C GLY A 38 18.71 -18.24 -26.53
N ILE A 39 19.05 -17.14 -27.26
CA ILE A 39 19.33 -17.20 -28.69
C ILE A 39 20.78 -17.63 -28.88
N ASP A 40 21.01 -18.70 -29.65
CA ASP A 40 22.33 -19.16 -30.02
C ASP A 40 23.08 -18.08 -30.82
N ASP A 41 24.38 -17.92 -30.55
CA ASP A 41 25.27 -16.94 -31.17
C ASP A 41 24.93 -15.46 -30.94
N ALA A 42 24.04 -15.15 -30.00
CA ALA A 42 23.74 -13.75 -29.64
C ALA A 42 24.96 -13.09 -29.00
N VAL A 43 25.31 -11.89 -29.49
CA VAL A 43 26.40 -11.11 -28.93
C VAL A 43 26.03 -10.71 -27.50
N LEU A 44 26.94 -10.90 -26.55
CA LEU A 44 26.74 -10.57 -25.13
C LEU A 44 25.66 -11.41 -24.41
N SER A 45 25.22 -12.56 -24.95
CA SER A 45 24.18 -13.41 -24.35
C SER A 45 24.43 -13.71 -22.88
N THR A 46 25.68 -14.07 -22.52
CA THR A 46 26.08 -14.34 -21.12
C THR A 46 25.89 -13.11 -20.21
N LEU A 47 26.24 -11.92 -20.67
CA LEU A 47 26.10 -10.69 -19.90
C LEU A 47 24.62 -10.36 -19.68
N VAL A 48 23.81 -10.48 -20.74
CA VAL A 48 22.34 -10.25 -20.66
C VAL A 48 21.69 -11.27 -19.72
N PHE A 49 22.13 -12.54 -19.76
CA PHE A 49 21.64 -13.56 -18.85
C PHE A 49 21.90 -13.19 -17.38
N VAL A 50 23.14 -12.82 -17.05
CA VAL A 50 23.50 -12.43 -15.68
C VAL A 50 22.70 -11.21 -15.23
N LEU A 51 22.53 -10.21 -16.10
CA LEU A 51 21.75 -9.03 -15.79
C LEU A 51 20.26 -9.37 -15.55
N SER A 52 19.67 -10.23 -16.38
CA SER A 52 18.29 -10.69 -16.22
C SER A 52 18.11 -11.49 -14.93
N LEU A 53 19.12 -12.28 -14.55
CA LEU A 53 19.12 -12.99 -13.27
C LEU A 53 19.12 -12.03 -12.08
N LEU A 54 19.94 -10.99 -12.10
CA LEU A 54 19.97 -9.97 -11.05
C LEU A 54 18.64 -9.21 -10.96
N LEU A 55 18.04 -8.87 -12.11
CA LEU A 55 16.72 -8.23 -12.15
C LEU A 55 15.64 -9.16 -11.57
N SER A 56 15.69 -10.46 -11.85
CA SER A 56 14.72 -11.42 -11.30
C SER A 56 14.83 -11.55 -9.79
N LEU A 57 16.05 -11.49 -9.22
CA LEU A 57 16.25 -11.46 -7.77
C LEU A 57 15.69 -10.16 -7.15
N CYS A 58 15.87 -9.02 -7.82
CA CYS A 58 15.29 -7.75 -7.39
C CYS A 58 13.76 -7.81 -7.39
N LEU A 59 13.15 -8.37 -8.43
CA LEU A 59 11.70 -8.58 -8.52
C LEU A 59 11.19 -9.51 -7.41
N ALA A 60 11.90 -10.59 -7.13
CA ALA A 60 11.56 -11.50 -6.04
C ALA A 60 11.57 -10.78 -4.68
N TYR A 61 12.58 -9.95 -4.43
CA TYR A 61 12.66 -9.13 -3.23
C TYR A 61 11.44 -8.18 -3.11
N ARG A 62 11.11 -7.45 -4.19
CA ARG A 62 9.95 -6.53 -4.22
C ARG A 62 8.62 -7.24 -4.01
N MET A 63 8.48 -8.45 -4.55
CA MET A 63 7.29 -9.28 -4.31
C MET A 63 7.16 -9.64 -2.82
N VAL A 64 8.25 -10.11 -2.20
CA VAL A 64 8.27 -10.43 -0.76
C VAL A 64 7.98 -9.18 0.07
N TYR A 65 8.52 -8.03 -0.31
CA TYR A 65 8.27 -6.75 0.36
C TYR A 65 6.77 -6.40 0.34
N LEU A 66 6.12 -6.47 -0.82
CA LEU A 66 4.67 -6.22 -0.93
C LEU A 66 3.83 -7.21 -0.08
N CYS A 67 4.19 -8.50 -0.11
CA CYS A 67 3.50 -9.53 0.68
C CYS A 67 3.64 -9.33 2.20
N ARG A 68 4.70 -8.64 2.63
CA ARG A 68 4.96 -8.33 4.04
C ARG A 68 4.23 -7.08 4.53
N MET A 69 3.80 -6.22 3.63
CA MET A 69 3.04 -5.01 3.98
C MET A 69 1.72 -5.36 4.67
N ARG A 70 1.42 -4.65 5.75
CA ARG A 70 0.15 -4.77 6.49
C ARG A 70 -0.30 -3.41 6.99
N TYR A 71 -1.58 -3.13 6.80
CA TYR A 71 -2.25 -1.96 7.35
C TYR A 71 -3.22 -2.44 8.41
N ILE A 72 -3.05 -1.98 9.63
CA ILE A 72 -3.89 -2.37 10.77
C ILE A 72 -4.62 -1.13 11.25
N ILE A 73 -5.93 -1.13 11.11
CA ILE A 73 -6.80 -0.04 11.55
C ILE A 73 -7.40 -0.43 12.89
N SER A 74 -6.94 0.21 13.95
CA SER A 74 -7.47 0.07 15.30
C SER A 74 -8.53 1.13 15.59
N ASN A 75 -8.94 1.27 16.85
CA ASN A 75 -9.92 2.28 17.27
C ASN A 75 -9.33 3.70 17.30
N GLU A 76 -8.02 3.84 17.51
CA GLU A 76 -7.38 5.14 17.74
C GLU A 76 -6.21 5.41 16.79
N GLN A 77 -5.64 4.35 16.21
CA GLN A 77 -4.44 4.44 15.39
C GLN A 77 -4.59 3.60 14.12
N LEU A 78 -3.97 4.08 13.07
CA LEU A 78 -3.66 3.33 11.86
C LEU A 78 -2.18 2.97 11.91
N VAL A 79 -1.87 1.68 11.84
CA VAL A 79 -0.51 1.15 11.92
C VAL A 79 -0.14 0.58 10.56
N PHE A 80 0.96 1.04 9.99
CA PHE A 80 1.52 0.54 8.76
C PHE A 80 2.81 -0.22 9.05
N GLU A 81 2.77 -1.53 8.83
CA GLU A 81 3.91 -2.42 8.99
C GLU A 81 4.47 -2.77 7.61
N HIS A 82 5.76 -2.56 7.42
CA HIS A 82 6.45 -2.91 6.18
C HIS A 82 7.90 -3.32 6.41
N GLY A 83 8.55 -3.82 5.34
CA GLY A 83 9.94 -4.24 5.36
C GLY A 83 10.14 -5.76 5.33
N VAL A 84 11.29 -6.20 4.83
CA VAL A 84 11.68 -7.62 4.70
C VAL A 84 12.76 -7.98 5.72
N PHE A 85 13.92 -7.34 5.61
CA PHE A 85 15.05 -7.56 6.53
C PHE A 85 14.98 -6.65 7.75
N HIS A 86 14.55 -5.42 7.54
CA HIS A 86 14.27 -4.46 8.59
C HIS A 86 12.77 -4.21 8.62
N ARG A 87 12.14 -4.40 9.78
CA ARG A 87 10.71 -4.14 9.94
C ARG A 87 10.53 -2.74 10.47
N GLU A 88 9.82 -1.93 9.73
CA GLU A 88 9.40 -0.59 10.13
C GLU A 88 7.90 -0.60 10.43
N VAL A 89 7.52 0.18 11.43
CA VAL A 89 6.14 0.30 11.88
C VAL A 89 5.83 1.78 12.07
N ASP A 90 4.99 2.30 11.17
CA ASP A 90 4.51 3.68 11.24
C ASP A 90 3.17 3.73 11.94
N TYR A 91 3.04 4.65 12.89
CA TYR A 91 1.82 4.89 13.64
C TYR A 91 1.22 6.22 13.25
N GLN A 92 -0.02 6.21 12.82
CA GLN A 92 -0.79 7.41 12.50
C GLN A 92 -2.03 7.48 13.39
N GLU A 93 -2.15 8.56 14.15
CA GLU A 93 -3.28 8.82 15.02
C GLU A 93 -4.51 9.19 14.21
N LEU A 94 -5.63 8.46 14.36
CA LEU A 94 -6.84 8.68 13.58
C LEU A 94 -7.45 10.08 13.78
N TYR A 95 -7.34 10.68 14.96
CA TYR A 95 -7.86 12.03 15.20
C TYR A 95 -7.11 13.12 14.41
N ARG A 96 -5.90 12.84 13.92
CA ARG A 96 -5.11 13.77 13.09
C ARG A 96 -5.42 13.66 11.60
N VAL A 97 -6.23 12.70 11.21
CA VAL A 97 -6.64 12.54 9.82
C VAL A 97 -7.52 13.71 9.40
N VAL A 98 -7.15 14.33 8.27
CA VAL A 98 -7.82 15.52 7.73
C VAL A 98 -8.67 15.15 6.52
N ASP A 99 -8.11 14.38 5.58
CA ASP A 99 -8.78 14.10 4.31
C ASP A 99 -8.43 12.72 3.76
N PHE A 100 -9.26 12.26 2.81
CA PHE A 100 -9.12 10.99 2.12
C PHE A 100 -9.20 11.21 0.61
N ASN A 101 -8.37 10.52 -0.15
CA ASN A 101 -8.46 10.47 -1.59
C ASN A 101 -8.43 9.02 -2.08
N GLU A 102 -9.34 8.67 -2.97
CA GLU A 102 -9.31 7.39 -3.69
C GLU A 102 -8.84 7.62 -5.11
N SER A 103 -7.83 6.88 -5.54
CA SER A 103 -7.29 6.96 -6.89
C SER A 103 -7.12 5.57 -7.50
N GLN A 104 -7.21 5.51 -8.81
CA GLN A 104 -7.00 4.30 -9.59
C GLN A 104 -6.16 4.62 -10.82
N THR A 105 -5.09 3.90 -11.02
CA THR A 105 -4.39 3.88 -12.31
C THR A 105 -5.17 3.06 -13.32
N PHE A 106 -4.87 3.20 -14.61
CA PHE A 106 -5.51 2.40 -15.66
C PHE A 106 -5.41 0.89 -15.39
N MET A 107 -4.24 0.42 -15.00
CA MET A 107 -4.03 -0.99 -14.65
C MET A 107 -4.82 -1.40 -13.40
N GLN A 108 -4.90 -0.54 -12.38
CA GLN A 108 -5.72 -0.82 -11.21
C GLN A 108 -7.22 -0.91 -11.57
N GLN A 109 -7.70 -0.10 -12.49
CA GLN A 109 -9.08 -0.19 -12.98
C GLN A 109 -9.36 -1.55 -13.64
N LEU A 110 -8.43 -2.04 -14.48
CA LEU A 110 -8.54 -3.34 -15.13
C LEU A 110 -8.63 -4.49 -14.12
N PHE A 111 -7.84 -4.44 -13.04
CA PHE A 111 -7.81 -5.46 -11.99
C PHE A 111 -8.78 -5.17 -10.83
N ARG A 112 -9.61 -4.12 -10.93
CA ARG A 112 -10.57 -3.70 -9.90
C ARG A 112 -9.93 -3.46 -8.54
N LEU A 113 -8.77 -2.82 -8.56
CA LEU A 113 -8.04 -2.37 -7.39
C LEU A 113 -8.08 -0.84 -7.29
N LYS A 114 -7.82 -0.32 -6.10
CA LYS A 114 -7.69 1.11 -5.84
C LYS A 114 -6.59 1.38 -4.82
N THR A 115 -6.16 2.62 -4.79
CA THR A 115 -5.29 3.17 -3.76
C THR A 115 -6.08 4.17 -2.94
N VAL A 116 -6.01 4.04 -1.62
CA VAL A 116 -6.63 4.98 -0.69
C VAL A 116 -5.53 5.77 -0.02
N SER A 117 -5.48 7.07 -0.29
CA SER A 117 -4.53 8.01 0.33
C SER A 117 -5.20 8.68 1.51
N ILE A 118 -4.57 8.63 2.66
CA ILE A 118 -5.00 9.25 3.90
C ILE A 118 -4.07 10.41 4.20
N TYR A 119 -4.62 11.61 4.34
CA TYR A 119 -3.88 12.81 4.68
C TYR A 119 -4.07 13.14 6.16
N SER A 120 -2.98 13.46 6.83
CA SER A 120 -2.99 13.82 8.25
C SER A 120 -2.19 15.08 8.53
N GLY A 121 -2.49 15.72 9.65
CA GLY A 121 -1.69 16.81 10.18
C GLY A 121 -0.42 16.36 10.93
N ASP A 122 0.00 15.11 10.76
CA ASP A 122 1.22 14.61 11.39
C ASP A 122 2.47 15.12 10.63
N ARG A 123 3.53 15.45 11.38
CA ARG A 123 4.79 15.95 10.80
C ARG A 123 5.62 14.83 10.18
N THR A 124 5.55 13.63 10.73
CA THR A 124 6.35 12.48 10.30
C THR A 124 5.69 11.73 9.14
N THR A 125 4.38 11.56 9.19
CA THR A 125 3.59 10.83 8.20
C THR A 125 2.42 11.67 7.70
N PRO A 126 2.67 12.73 6.92
CA PRO A 126 1.59 13.62 6.44
C PRO A 126 0.65 12.92 5.44
N ARG A 127 1.12 11.87 4.79
CA ARG A 127 0.35 11.06 3.84
C ARG A 127 0.69 9.58 3.99
N LEU A 128 -0.34 8.75 4.04
CA LEU A 128 -0.23 7.31 4.02
C LEU A 128 -1.07 6.74 2.88
N ASP A 129 -0.45 5.95 2.01
CA ASP A 129 -1.12 5.32 0.88
C ASP A 129 -1.38 3.83 1.17
N ILE A 130 -2.64 3.44 1.23
CA ILE A 130 -3.06 2.04 1.30
C ILE A 130 -3.26 1.55 -0.13
N ILE A 131 -2.30 0.79 -0.64
CA ILE A 131 -2.25 0.33 -2.03
C ILE A 131 -2.90 -1.04 -2.23
N GLY A 132 -3.40 -1.29 -3.43
CA GLY A 132 -3.91 -2.61 -3.81
C GLY A 132 -5.16 -3.05 -3.04
N VAL A 133 -6.02 -2.09 -2.68
CA VAL A 133 -7.30 -2.37 -2.02
C VAL A 133 -8.32 -2.82 -3.06
N PRO A 134 -9.05 -3.93 -2.85
CA PRO A 134 -10.14 -4.33 -3.74
C PRO A 134 -11.23 -3.25 -3.84
N MET A 135 -11.74 -3.00 -5.04
CA MET A 135 -12.75 -1.95 -5.28
C MET A 135 -14.04 -2.16 -4.45
N LYS A 136 -14.35 -3.41 -4.11
CA LYS A 136 -15.54 -3.77 -3.31
C LYS A 136 -15.48 -3.29 -1.86
N GLU A 137 -14.29 -3.00 -1.34
CA GLU A 137 -14.12 -2.59 0.04
C GLU A 137 -14.38 -1.09 0.21
N ASN A 138 -15.38 -0.74 1.01
CA ASN A 138 -15.69 0.63 1.39
C ASN A 138 -14.79 1.10 2.54
N LEU A 139 -13.47 1.06 2.30
CA LEU A 139 -12.45 1.33 3.30
C LEU A 139 -12.54 2.75 3.85
N VAL A 140 -12.73 3.74 2.98
CA VAL A 140 -12.81 5.16 3.38
C VAL A 140 -13.97 5.39 4.35
N THR A 141 -15.15 4.83 4.08
CA THR A 141 -16.32 4.97 4.99
C THR A 141 -16.00 4.39 6.37
N THR A 142 -15.39 3.19 6.39
CA THR A 142 -15.05 2.51 7.64
C THR A 142 -13.98 3.27 8.44
N ILE A 143 -12.97 3.85 7.78
CA ILE A 143 -11.95 4.65 8.46
C ILE A 143 -12.54 5.97 8.94
N ARG A 144 -13.37 6.64 8.13
CA ARG A 144 -14.04 7.91 8.48
C ARG A 144 -14.87 7.78 9.76
N GLU A 145 -15.66 6.72 9.88
CA GLU A 145 -16.42 6.45 11.11
C GLU A 145 -15.53 6.37 12.34
N ARG A 146 -14.38 5.69 12.23
CA ARG A 146 -13.41 5.57 13.34
C ARG A 146 -12.72 6.91 13.65
N VAL A 147 -12.41 7.69 12.62
CA VAL A 147 -11.83 9.04 12.75
C VAL A 147 -12.80 9.94 13.51
N GLU A 148 -14.07 9.96 13.14
CA GLU A 148 -15.09 10.75 13.81
C GLU A 148 -15.25 10.37 15.29
N ILE A 149 -15.27 9.08 15.60
CA ILE A 149 -15.34 8.59 16.98
C ILE A 149 -14.08 8.99 17.74
N SER A 150 -12.88 8.88 17.13
CA SER A 150 -11.63 9.26 17.75
C SER A 150 -11.57 10.78 18.03
N LYS A 151 -12.02 11.62 17.08
CA LYS A 151 -12.14 13.08 17.25
C LYS A 151 -13.10 13.43 18.38
N ARG A 152 -14.29 12.82 18.41
CA ARG A 152 -15.29 13.04 19.48
C ARG A 152 -14.76 12.66 20.86
N ARG A 153 -14.04 11.56 21.01
CA ARG A 153 -13.45 11.14 22.29
C ARG A 153 -12.42 12.13 22.84
N ARG A 154 -11.69 12.82 21.94
CA ARG A 154 -10.71 13.83 22.32
C ARG A 154 -11.28 15.23 22.37
N SER A 155 -12.61 15.40 22.24
CA SER A 155 -13.30 16.69 22.21
C SER A 155 -12.75 17.65 21.14
N ILE A 156 -12.25 17.10 20.04
CA ILE A 156 -11.76 17.87 18.89
C ILE A 156 -12.96 18.09 17.96
N TYR A 157 -13.45 19.33 17.91
CA TYR A 157 -14.51 19.74 16.98
C TYR A 157 -13.88 20.54 15.85
N GLU A 158 -14.16 20.19 14.61
CA GLU A 158 -13.86 21.04 13.48
C GLU A 158 -14.83 22.24 13.51
N ILE A 159 -14.31 23.43 13.75
CA ILE A 159 -15.06 24.66 13.58
C ILE A 159 -15.12 24.91 12.07
N THR A 160 -16.18 24.47 11.44
CA THR A 160 -16.44 24.80 10.03
C THR A 160 -16.87 26.26 9.99
N ASN A 161 -15.96 27.17 9.66
CA ASN A 161 -16.33 28.53 9.28
C ASN A 161 -17.16 28.46 8.00
N ARG A 162 -18.45 28.73 8.12
CA ARG A 162 -19.34 29.06 7.00
C ARG A 162 -19.09 30.46 6.52
#